data_33bcbb81549128adac45fc52a8c126c3
#
_entry.id   33bcbb81549128adac45fc52a8c126c3
#
_cell.length_a   1.000
_cell.length_b   1.000
_cell.length_c   1.000
_cell.angle_alpha   90.00
_cell.angle_beta   90.00
_cell.angle_gamma   90.00
#
_symmetry.space_group_name_H-M   'P 1'
#
loop_
_entity.id
_entity.type
_entity.pdbx_description
1 polymer ?
#
loop_
_entity_poly.entity_id
_entity_poly.type
_entity_poly.pdbx_seq_one_letter_code
_entity_poly.pdbx_strand_id
1 'polypeptide(L)'
;MKTNKLKFNPNNPRKCSKDKLEKLMRSIESFPEMMKLRPIVYDPETMYVLGGNQRLAAIRKLGMKDIPDEWAIAATDLTPEQQKEFVLRDNVQFGDWDFEMLSAEFGEFNFDEIGMDIPDIETEIKDIDEKNKEIRPIKKVHYLISVPIDLVL
;
A
#
# COMPACT_ATOMS: atom_id res chain seq x y z
N MET A 1 -3.63 23.14 13.62
CA MET A 1 -5.04 22.67 13.61
C MET A 1 -5.29 21.71 14.76
N LYS A 2 -6.44 21.79 15.45
CA LYS A 2 -6.82 20.82 16.49
C LYS A 2 -7.30 19.51 15.90
N THR A 3 -6.73 18.40 16.33
CA THR A 3 -7.04 17.06 15.76
C THR A 3 -8.49 16.62 16.05
N ASN A 4 -9.10 17.10 17.13
CA ASN A 4 -10.49 16.80 17.47
C ASN A 4 -11.53 17.47 16.56
N LYS A 5 -11.14 18.47 15.77
CA LYS A 5 -12.02 19.08 14.76
C LYS A 5 -12.21 18.17 13.55
N LEU A 6 -11.17 17.42 13.16
CA LEU A 6 -11.27 16.46 12.07
C LEU A 6 -12.12 15.27 12.50
N LYS A 7 -12.96 14.77 11.61
CA LYS A 7 -13.84 13.62 11.87
C LYS A 7 -13.47 12.45 10.98
N PHE A 8 -13.49 11.24 11.52
CA PHE A 8 -13.35 10.04 10.68
C PHE A 8 -14.50 9.96 9.69
N ASN A 9 -14.17 9.64 8.44
CA ASN A 9 -15.19 9.40 7.43
C ASN A 9 -15.90 8.05 7.72
N PRO A 10 -17.21 8.07 8.01
CA PRO A 10 -17.95 6.83 8.29
C PRO A 10 -18.05 5.91 7.06
N ASN A 11 -17.91 6.47 5.87
CA ASN A 11 -17.97 5.76 4.59
C ASN A 11 -16.58 5.40 4.03
N ASN A 12 -15.53 5.44 4.88
CA ASN A 12 -14.20 5.02 4.45
C ASN A 12 -14.14 3.49 4.30
N PRO A 13 -13.94 2.95 3.08
CA PRO A 13 -13.91 1.52 2.84
C PRO A 13 -12.66 0.82 3.38
N ARG A 14 -11.61 1.59 3.70
CA ARG A 14 -10.32 1.05 4.11
C ARG A 14 -10.26 0.82 5.61
N LYS A 15 -9.86 -0.40 5.98
CA LYS A 15 -9.62 -0.79 7.38
C LYS A 15 -8.12 -0.89 7.65
N CYS A 16 -7.73 -0.66 8.89
CA CYS A 16 -6.35 -0.80 9.35
C CYS A 16 -6.28 -1.79 10.51
N SER A 17 -5.36 -2.74 10.45
CA SER A 17 -5.07 -3.62 11.58
C SER A 17 -4.34 -2.86 12.69
N LYS A 18 -4.35 -3.41 13.90
CA LYS A 18 -3.64 -2.81 15.04
C LYS A 18 -2.14 -2.69 14.76
N ASP A 19 -1.53 -3.74 14.21
CA ASP A 19 -0.09 -3.76 13.89
C ASP A 19 0.29 -2.70 12.85
N LYS A 20 -0.51 -2.56 11.78
CA LYS A 20 -0.29 -1.51 10.77
C LYS A 20 -0.45 -0.12 11.34
N LEU A 21 -1.38 0.07 12.28
CA LEU A 21 -1.53 1.35 12.96
C LEU A 21 -0.32 1.67 13.85
N GLU A 22 0.22 0.68 14.56
CA GLU A 22 1.42 0.85 15.38
C GLU A 22 2.66 1.15 14.54
N LYS A 23 2.83 0.48 13.39
CA LYS A 23 3.88 0.81 12.42
C LYS A 23 3.74 2.24 11.88
N LEU A 24 2.52 2.67 11.56
CA LEU A 24 2.24 4.04 11.11
C LEU A 24 2.54 5.07 12.20
N MET A 25 2.23 4.78 13.47
CA MET A 25 2.57 5.64 14.60
C MET A 25 4.09 5.83 14.69
N ARG A 26 4.87 4.74 14.66
CA ARG A 26 6.35 4.81 14.67
C ARG A 26 6.89 5.59 13.47
N SER A 27 6.32 5.38 12.29
CA SER A 27 6.70 6.12 11.06
C SER A 27 6.48 7.62 11.20
N ILE A 28 5.36 8.05 11.78
CA ILE A 28 5.08 9.48 12.03
C ILE A 28 6.03 10.07 13.08
N GLU A 29 6.35 9.32 14.14
CA GLU A 29 7.28 9.77 15.16
C GLU A 29 8.72 9.89 14.65
N SER A 30 9.16 8.92 13.84
CA SER A 30 10.54 8.89 13.32
C SER A 30 10.77 9.86 12.15
N PHE A 31 9.73 10.12 11.36
CA PHE A 31 9.82 11.00 10.19
C PHE A 31 8.55 11.88 10.04
N PRO A 32 8.33 12.85 10.95
CA PRO A 32 7.14 13.69 10.94
C PRO A 32 7.01 14.59 9.70
N GLU A 33 8.10 14.90 9.02
CA GLU A 33 8.12 15.70 7.79
C GLU A 33 7.30 15.05 6.67
N MET A 34 7.16 13.72 6.67
CA MET A 34 6.27 13.00 5.75
C MET A 34 4.84 13.50 5.79
N MET A 35 4.36 13.95 6.95
CA MET A 35 2.99 14.45 7.10
C MET A 35 2.73 15.71 6.28
N LYS A 36 3.76 16.55 6.05
CA LYS A 36 3.67 17.70 5.17
C LYS A 36 3.59 17.29 3.68
N LEU A 37 4.29 16.23 3.30
CA LEU A 37 4.32 15.72 1.93
C LEU A 37 3.10 14.85 1.60
N ARG A 38 2.51 14.21 2.60
CA ARG A 38 1.28 13.40 2.51
C ARG A 38 0.27 13.82 3.58
N PRO A 39 -0.30 15.03 3.47
CA PRO A 39 -1.21 15.57 4.47
C PRO A 39 -2.53 14.79 4.55
N ILE A 40 -3.26 15.03 5.62
CA ILE A 40 -4.66 14.64 5.75
C ILE A 40 -5.49 15.55 4.84
N VAL A 41 -6.35 14.98 4.01
CA VAL A 41 -7.29 15.74 3.17
C VAL A 41 -8.68 15.65 3.78
N TYR A 42 -9.34 16.79 3.98
CA TYR A 42 -10.65 16.85 4.62
C TYR A 42 -11.62 17.76 3.88
N ASP A 43 -12.90 17.49 4.02
CA ASP A 43 -13.98 18.35 3.58
C ASP A 43 -14.16 19.51 4.57
N PRO A 44 -14.01 20.77 4.14
CA PRO A 44 -14.10 21.93 5.03
C PRO A 44 -15.49 22.17 5.61
N GLU A 45 -16.55 21.67 4.98
CA GLU A 45 -17.93 21.86 5.43
C GLU A 45 -18.29 20.89 6.55
N THR A 46 -17.98 19.60 6.36
CA THR A 46 -18.34 18.54 7.30
C THR A 46 -17.24 18.19 8.29
N MET A 47 -15.99 18.57 7.97
CA MET A 47 -14.76 18.16 8.66
C MET A 47 -14.46 16.66 8.57
N TYR A 48 -15.12 15.93 7.69
CA TYR A 48 -14.81 14.53 7.41
C TYR A 48 -13.49 14.39 6.65
N VAL A 49 -12.67 13.46 7.10
CA VAL A 49 -11.41 13.14 6.42
C VAL A 49 -11.68 12.29 5.18
N LEU A 50 -11.33 12.82 4.03
CA LEU A 50 -11.43 12.16 2.73
C LEU A 50 -10.23 11.25 2.45
N GLY A 51 -9.03 11.71 2.82
CA GLY A 51 -7.78 10.94 2.72
C GLY A 51 -6.95 11.08 3.98
N GLY A 52 -6.37 9.95 4.44
CA GLY A 52 -5.53 9.96 5.66
C GLY A 52 -6.26 9.65 6.97
N ASN A 53 -7.39 8.94 6.92
CA ASN A 53 -8.10 8.51 8.14
C ASN A 53 -7.20 7.70 9.09
N GLN A 54 -6.31 6.85 8.56
CA GLN A 54 -5.36 6.08 9.37
C GLN A 54 -4.29 6.97 10.00
N ARG A 55 -3.82 8.00 9.28
CA ARG A 55 -2.90 9.02 9.82
C ARG A 55 -3.55 9.80 10.96
N LEU A 56 -4.81 10.20 10.81
CA LEU A 56 -5.56 10.83 11.89
C LEU A 56 -5.69 9.91 13.12
N ALA A 57 -5.97 8.62 12.89
CA ALA A 57 -6.06 7.64 13.97
C ALA A 57 -4.72 7.48 14.72
N ALA A 58 -3.60 7.39 13.97
CA ALA A 58 -2.26 7.30 14.53
C ALA A 58 -1.90 8.55 15.34
N ILE A 59 -2.12 9.75 14.80
CA ILE A 59 -1.88 11.04 15.45
C ILE A 59 -2.64 11.15 16.78
N ARG A 60 -3.92 10.77 16.78
CA ARG A 60 -4.72 10.79 18.00
C ARG A 60 -4.25 9.78 19.03
N LYS A 61 -3.84 8.60 18.60
CA LYS A 61 -3.31 7.56 19.48
C LYS A 61 -1.95 7.94 20.06
N LEU A 62 -1.15 8.73 19.35
CA LEU A 62 0.07 9.37 19.84
C LEU A 62 -0.21 10.50 20.84
N GLY A 63 -1.46 10.86 21.07
CA GLY A 63 -1.86 11.93 22.00
C GLY A 63 -1.65 13.35 21.47
N MET A 64 -1.41 13.51 20.19
CA MET A 64 -1.23 14.83 19.56
C MET A 64 -2.57 15.55 19.44
N LYS A 65 -2.80 16.53 20.31
CA LYS A 65 -4.04 17.33 20.32
C LYS A 65 -4.06 18.41 19.25
N ASP A 66 -2.89 18.94 18.92
CA ASP A 66 -2.68 19.94 17.88
C ASP A 66 -1.63 19.45 16.91
N ILE A 67 -1.85 19.73 15.62
CA ILE A 67 -0.94 19.43 14.52
C ILE A 67 -0.65 20.70 13.73
N PRO A 68 0.51 20.79 13.05
CA PRO A 68 0.79 21.86 12.10
C PRO A 68 -0.33 21.98 11.06
N ASP A 69 -0.68 23.19 10.65
CA ASP A 69 -1.75 23.40 9.67
C ASP A 69 -1.41 22.76 8.32
N GLU A 70 -0.14 22.68 7.97
CA GLU A 70 0.37 22.06 6.76
C GLU A 70 0.21 20.52 6.72
N TRP A 71 -0.17 19.88 7.84
CA TRP A 71 -0.46 18.45 7.90
C TRP A 71 -1.89 18.10 7.49
N ALA A 72 -2.71 19.12 7.24
CA ALA A 72 -4.10 18.95 6.83
C ALA A 72 -4.47 19.96 5.74
N ILE A 73 -5.06 19.48 4.65
CA ILE A 73 -5.48 20.28 3.50
C ILE A 73 -6.99 20.17 3.35
N ALA A 74 -7.65 21.32 3.22
CA ALA A 74 -9.07 21.38 2.91
C ALA A 74 -9.31 21.16 1.41
N ALA A 75 -10.23 20.24 1.09
CA ALA A 75 -10.68 19.99 -0.28
C ALA A 75 -11.76 21.00 -0.70
N THR A 76 -11.39 22.27 -0.86
CA THR A 76 -12.33 23.37 -1.10
C THR A 76 -12.97 23.37 -2.47
N ASP A 77 -12.29 22.80 -3.48
CA ASP A 77 -12.68 22.92 -4.89
C ASP A 77 -13.33 21.63 -5.43
N LEU A 78 -13.70 20.69 -4.56
CA LEU A 78 -14.31 19.43 -4.96
C LEU A 78 -15.83 19.45 -4.73
N THR A 79 -16.58 18.99 -5.74
CA THR A 79 -18.01 18.68 -5.55
C THR A 79 -18.17 17.46 -4.65
N PRO A 80 -19.36 17.23 -4.03
CA PRO A 80 -19.62 16.03 -3.22
C PRO A 80 -19.34 14.71 -3.95
N GLU A 81 -19.65 14.64 -5.25
CA GLU A 81 -19.37 13.49 -6.11
C GLU A 81 -17.85 13.28 -6.27
N GLN A 82 -17.11 14.36 -6.51
CA GLN A 82 -15.66 14.33 -6.62
C GLN A 82 -14.99 13.94 -5.30
N GLN A 83 -15.51 14.42 -4.16
CA GLN A 83 -15.02 14.01 -2.85
C GLN A 83 -15.20 12.50 -2.62
N LYS A 84 -16.35 11.96 -3.00
CA LYS A 84 -16.63 10.52 -2.92
C LYS A 84 -15.69 9.71 -3.84
N GLU A 85 -15.48 10.20 -5.05
CA GLU A 85 -14.53 9.58 -5.99
C GLU A 85 -13.09 9.67 -5.49
N PHE A 86 -12.70 10.79 -4.86
CA PHE A 86 -11.39 10.96 -4.25
C PHE A 86 -11.10 9.89 -3.19
N VAL A 87 -12.07 9.58 -2.31
CA VAL A 87 -11.91 8.52 -1.29
C VAL A 87 -11.56 7.18 -1.93
N LEU A 88 -12.13 6.84 -3.07
CA LEU A 88 -11.80 5.61 -3.79
C LEU A 88 -10.42 5.69 -4.43
N ARG A 89 -10.14 6.75 -5.18
CA ARG A 89 -8.88 6.92 -5.92
C ARG A 89 -7.66 7.01 -4.99
N ASP A 90 -7.78 7.65 -3.85
CA ASP A 90 -6.70 7.74 -2.83
C ASP A 90 -6.33 6.37 -2.24
N ASN A 91 -7.21 5.38 -2.36
CA ASN A 91 -6.98 4.03 -1.87
C ASN A 91 -6.57 3.02 -2.95
N VAL A 92 -6.54 3.41 -4.23
CA VAL A 92 -6.08 2.54 -5.32
C VAL A 92 -4.56 2.54 -5.39
N GLN A 93 -3.99 1.34 -5.42
CA GLN A 93 -2.55 1.16 -5.63
C GLN A 93 -2.29 0.87 -7.11
N PHE A 94 -1.47 1.73 -7.73
CA PHE A 94 -1.05 1.58 -9.11
C PHE A 94 0.44 1.21 -9.15
N GLY A 95 0.75 -0.03 -9.21
CA GLY A 95 2.12 -0.52 -9.36
C GLY A 95 2.50 -1.57 -8.34
N ASP A 96 3.45 -2.35 -8.74
CA ASP A 96 4.07 -3.41 -7.96
C ASP A 96 5.48 -3.01 -7.55
N TRP A 97 6.01 -3.66 -6.52
CA TRP A 97 7.37 -3.44 -6.07
C TRP A 97 8.36 -4.25 -6.92
N ASP A 98 9.39 -3.60 -7.45
CA ASP A 98 10.59 -4.25 -7.93
C ASP A 98 11.51 -4.56 -6.73
N PHE A 99 11.48 -5.79 -6.27
CA PHE A 99 12.21 -6.20 -5.07
C PHE A 99 13.72 -6.21 -5.26
N GLU A 100 14.22 -6.39 -6.49
CA GLU A 100 15.66 -6.33 -6.78
C GLU A 100 16.14 -4.88 -6.64
N MET A 101 15.45 -3.94 -7.24
CA MET A 101 15.75 -2.51 -7.12
C MET A 101 15.58 -2.03 -5.68
N LEU A 102 14.52 -2.48 -4.99
CA LEU A 102 14.26 -2.11 -3.61
C LEU A 102 15.42 -2.55 -2.70
N SER A 103 15.93 -3.76 -2.88
CA SER A 103 17.07 -4.28 -2.12
C SER A 103 18.37 -3.57 -2.47
N ALA A 104 18.60 -3.25 -3.75
CA ALA A 104 19.83 -2.61 -4.22
C ALA A 104 19.95 -1.14 -3.79
N GLU A 105 18.85 -0.38 -3.90
CA GLU A 105 18.87 1.08 -3.71
C GLU A 105 18.38 1.51 -2.32
N PHE A 106 17.65 0.65 -1.61
CA PHE A 106 17.01 0.98 -0.33
C PHE A 106 17.29 -0.05 0.77
N GLY A 107 18.27 -0.95 0.56
CA GLY A 107 18.57 -2.04 1.48
C GLY A 107 19.09 -1.60 2.86
N GLU A 108 19.47 -0.33 3.03
CA GLU A 108 19.86 0.25 4.31
C GLU A 108 18.66 0.53 5.23
N PHE A 109 17.44 0.57 4.70
CA PHE A 109 16.23 0.81 5.49
C PHE A 109 15.66 -0.47 6.07
N ASN A 110 15.16 -0.40 7.28
CA ASN A 110 14.37 -1.48 7.86
C ASN A 110 12.93 -1.39 7.35
N PHE A 111 12.59 -2.20 6.35
CA PHE A 111 11.30 -2.18 5.69
C PHE A 111 10.13 -2.50 6.64
N ASP A 112 10.32 -3.39 7.61
CA ASP A 112 9.29 -3.72 8.60
C ASP A 112 9.00 -2.53 9.52
N GLU A 113 10.03 -1.79 9.96
CA GLU A 113 9.86 -0.58 10.78
C GLU A 113 9.16 0.53 10.02
N ILE A 114 9.40 0.64 8.70
CA ILE A 114 8.71 1.58 7.81
C ILE A 114 7.24 1.18 7.56
N GLY A 115 6.91 -0.11 7.81
CA GLY A 115 5.56 -0.64 7.62
C GLY A 115 5.33 -1.27 6.26
N MET A 116 6.40 -1.58 5.53
CA MET A 116 6.33 -2.36 4.30
C MET A 116 6.28 -3.85 4.62
N ASP A 117 5.25 -4.52 4.10
CA ASP A 117 5.19 -5.98 4.11
C ASP A 117 5.96 -6.48 2.89
N ILE A 118 7.20 -6.93 3.10
CA ILE A 118 7.97 -7.60 2.05
C ILE A 118 7.67 -9.10 2.15
N PRO A 119 7.29 -9.76 1.05
CA PRO A 119 7.14 -11.20 1.04
C PRO A 119 8.47 -11.85 1.46
N ASP A 120 8.41 -12.80 2.37
CA ASP A 120 9.57 -13.61 2.72
C ASP A 120 9.89 -14.53 1.54
N ILE A 121 10.80 -14.08 0.69
CA ILE A 121 11.20 -14.77 -0.55
C ILE A 121 11.68 -16.19 -0.25
N GLU A 122 12.28 -16.44 0.92
CA GLU A 122 12.70 -17.78 1.31
C GLU A 122 11.50 -18.71 1.57
N THR A 123 10.41 -18.18 2.12
CA THR A 123 9.19 -18.95 2.36
C THR A 123 8.45 -19.21 1.04
N GLU A 124 8.37 -18.23 0.14
CA GLU A 124 7.75 -18.41 -1.18
C GLU A 124 8.54 -19.41 -2.05
N ILE A 125 9.87 -19.40 -2.00
CA ILE A 125 10.69 -20.38 -2.73
C ILE A 125 10.45 -21.81 -2.18
N LYS A 126 10.34 -21.97 -0.86
CA LYS A 126 10.02 -23.27 -0.25
C LYS A 126 8.64 -23.77 -0.66
N ASP A 127 7.64 -22.89 -0.66
CA ASP A 127 6.27 -23.21 -1.08
C ASP A 127 6.20 -23.59 -2.57
N ILE A 128 6.98 -22.91 -3.43
CA ILE A 128 7.10 -23.24 -4.85
C ILE A 128 7.80 -24.58 -5.04
N ASP A 129 8.87 -24.86 -4.31
CA ASP A 129 9.58 -26.12 -4.36
C ASP A 129 8.76 -27.30 -3.83
N GLU A 130 7.95 -27.11 -2.78
CA GLU A 130 7.02 -28.13 -2.30
C GLU A 130 5.88 -28.38 -3.28
N LYS A 131 5.27 -27.36 -3.85
CA LYS A 131 4.26 -27.49 -4.91
C LYS A 131 4.83 -28.14 -6.17
N ASN A 132 6.08 -27.86 -6.54
CA ASN A 132 6.73 -28.48 -7.68
C ASN A 132 7.07 -29.96 -7.44
N LYS A 133 7.27 -30.40 -6.19
CA LYS A 133 7.43 -31.83 -5.84
C LYS A 133 6.14 -32.63 -6.00
N GLU A 134 4.98 -31.99 -5.85
CA GLU A 134 3.65 -32.59 -6.08
C GLU A 134 3.25 -32.66 -7.56
N ILE A 135 3.88 -31.88 -8.43
CA ILE A 135 3.64 -31.93 -9.89
C ILE A 135 4.28 -33.22 -10.42
N ARG A 136 3.47 -34.21 -10.70
CA ARG A 136 3.92 -35.44 -11.36
C ARG A 136 4.65 -35.10 -12.66
N PRO A 137 5.81 -35.75 -12.96
CA PRO A 137 6.53 -35.49 -14.19
C PRO A 137 5.61 -35.73 -15.38
N ILE A 138 5.43 -34.69 -16.19
CA ILE A 138 4.69 -34.79 -17.46
C ILE A 138 5.39 -35.86 -18.28
N LYS A 139 4.70 -36.95 -18.57
CA LYS A 139 5.21 -37.99 -19.52
C LYS A 139 5.62 -37.27 -20.79
N LYS A 140 6.90 -37.36 -21.14
CA LYS A 140 7.40 -36.87 -22.43
C LYS A 140 6.55 -37.47 -23.52
N VAL A 141 5.68 -36.69 -24.13
CA VAL A 141 4.98 -37.06 -25.34
C VAL A 141 6.01 -36.93 -26.46
N HIS A 142 6.49 -38.05 -26.95
CA HIS A 142 7.31 -38.08 -28.16
C HIS A 142 6.39 -37.71 -29.32
N TYR A 143 6.47 -36.48 -29.78
CA TYR A 143 5.96 -36.11 -31.08
C TYR A 143 6.92 -36.72 -32.12
N LEU A 144 6.53 -37.83 -32.75
CA LEU A 144 7.10 -38.27 -34.01
C LEU A 144 6.67 -37.24 -35.06
N ILE A 145 7.52 -36.25 -35.32
CA ILE A 145 7.39 -35.41 -36.49
C ILE A 145 7.88 -36.29 -37.66
N SER A 146 6.96 -36.93 -38.33
CA SER A 146 7.21 -37.49 -39.68
C SER A 146 7.29 -36.30 -40.64
N VAL A 147 8.51 -35.93 -40.99
CA VAL A 147 8.77 -35.00 -42.09
C VAL A 147 8.59 -35.81 -43.38
N PRO A 148 7.71 -35.42 -44.31
CA PRO A 148 7.67 -36.03 -45.62
C PRO A 148 8.97 -35.67 -46.35
N ILE A 149 9.75 -36.70 -46.73
CA ILE A 149 10.85 -36.54 -47.64
C ILE A 149 10.21 -36.56 -49.04
N ASP A 150 9.91 -35.39 -49.56
CA ASP A 150 9.70 -35.21 -51.00
C ASP A 150 9.82 -33.72 -51.29
N LEU A 151 10.98 -33.36 -51.75
CA LEU A 151 11.24 -32.31 -52.77
C LEU A 151 12.75 -32.10 -52.92
N VAL A 152 13.37 -33.08 -53.60
CA VAL A 152 14.58 -32.81 -54.37
C VAL A 152 14.15 -32.72 -55.83
N LEU A 153 14.14 -31.52 -56.35
CA LEU A 153 14.42 -31.19 -57.75
C LEU A 153 14.84 -29.74 -57.83
#